data_ca256d6fac23811ff4edddcee659d1bc
#
_entry.id   ca256d6fac23811ff4edddcee659d1bc
#
_cell.length_a   1.000
_cell.length_b   1.000
_cell.length_c   1.000
_cell.angle_alpha   90.00
_cell.angle_beta   90.00
_cell.angle_gamma   90.00
#
_symmetry.space_group_name_H-M   'P 1'
#
loop_
_entity.id
_entity.type
_entity.pdbx_description
1 polymer ?
#
loop_
_entity_poly.entity_id
_entity_poly.type
_entity_poly.pdbx_seq_one_letter_code
_entity_poly.pdbx_strand_id
1 'polypeptide(L)' 'MAKENDSFEVEGTVVQALANTRFRVELDTGNEVLAHVAGKIRKHFIRIVPGDRVKVELSPYDLTKGRIIYRER' A
#
# COMPACT_ATOMS: atom_id res chain seq x y z
N MET A 1 -9.84 -9.65 -21.27
CA MET A 1 -9.39 -9.65 -20.78
C MET A 1 -9.11 -9.80 -19.79
N ALA A 2 -9.31 -10.02 -19.57
CA ALA A 2 -9.20 -10.01 -18.52
C ALA A 2 -8.22 -9.69 -17.90
N LYS A 3 -8.17 -9.37 -17.55
CA LYS A 3 -7.33 -9.06 -17.05
C LYS A 3 -7.02 -9.58 -16.01
N GLU A 4 -6.70 -10.04 -16.13
CA GLU A 4 -6.18 -10.85 -15.17
C GLU A 4 -5.94 -10.12 -13.94
N ASN A 5 -5.82 -8.97 -14.00
CA ASN A 5 -5.48 -8.17 -12.87
C ASN A 5 -6.72 -7.45 -12.38
N ASP A 6 -7.30 -7.97 -11.32
CA ASP A 6 -8.49 -7.38 -10.75
C ASP A 6 -8.17 -6.33 -9.69
N SER A 7 -6.91 -6.07 -9.44
CA SER A 7 -6.53 -5.08 -8.45
C SER A 7 -6.56 -3.68 -9.04
N PHE A 8 -6.61 -2.68 -8.14
CA PHE A 8 -6.50 -1.31 -8.60
C PHE A 8 -5.62 -0.54 -7.63
N GLU A 9 -5.08 0.56 -8.09
CA GLU A 9 -4.10 1.33 -7.35
C GLU A 9 -4.74 2.60 -6.80
N VAL A 10 -4.44 2.89 -5.54
CA VAL A 10 -4.94 4.08 -4.87
C VAL A 10 -3.78 4.70 -4.12
N GLU A 11 -3.72 6.02 -4.11
CA GLU A 11 -2.68 6.70 -3.36
C GLU A 11 -3.15 6.99 -1.95
N GLY A 12 -2.20 7.01 -1.03
CA GLY A 12 -2.51 7.31 0.34
C GLY A 12 -1.28 7.74 1.09
N THR A 13 -1.47 8.01 2.38
CA THR A 13 -0.40 8.45 3.26
C THR A 13 -0.25 7.43 4.38
N VAL A 14 0.99 7.04 4.64
CA VAL A 14 1.27 6.13 5.75
C VAL A 14 1.04 6.88 7.05
N VAL A 15 0.17 6.34 7.91
CA VAL A 15 -0.12 6.99 9.17
C VAL A 15 0.49 6.26 10.36
N GLN A 16 0.85 5.01 10.19
CA GLN A 16 1.45 4.24 11.29
C GLN A 16 2.23 3.07 10.75
N ALA A 17 3.41 2.85 11.32
CA ALA A 17 4.22 1.68 11.00
C ALA A 17 3.90 0.60 12.02
N LEU A 18 3.60 -0.60 11.54
CA LEU A 18 3.27 -1.73 12.37
C LEU A 18 4.37 -2.77 12.24
N ALA A 19 4.25 -3.82 13.03
CA ALA A 19 5.24 -4.90 12.99
C ALA A 19 5.15 -5.67 11.68
N ASN A 20 6.24 -6.35 11.34
CA ASN A 20 6.28 -7.30 10.22
C ASN A 20 6.07 -6.61 8.87
N THR A 21 6.65 -5.44 8.70
CA THR A 21 6.60 -4.68 7.44
C THR A 21 5.19 -4.34 7.00
N ARG A 22 4.30 -4.17 7.98
CA ARG A 22 2.93 -3.76 7.70
C ARG A 22 2.75 -2.30 8.10
N PHE A 23 1.85 -1.63 7.41
CA PHE A 23 1.63 -0.22 7.61
C PHE A 23 0.15 0.07 7.55
N ARG A 24 -0.28 1.04 8.36
CA ARG A 24 -1.61 1.57 8.23
C ARG A 24 -1.54 2.76 7.31
N VAL A 25 -2.34 2.73 6.25
CA VAL A 25 -2.31 3.77 5.22
C VAL A 25 -3.70 4.36 5.12
N GLU A 26 -3.75 5.68 5.19
CA GLU A 26 -5.01 6.39 4.96
C GLU A 26 -5.06 6.77 3.49
N LEU A 27 -6.03 6.22 2.79
CA LEU A 27 -6.17 6.47 1.37
C LEU A 27 -6.77 7.85 1.13
N ASP A 28 -6.50 8.39 -0.05
CA ASP A 28 -7.06 9.68 -0.42
C ASP A 28 -8.57 9.65 -0.48
N THR A 29 -9.15 8.46 -0.60
CA THR A 29 -10.60 8.31 -0.56
C THR A 29 -11.18 8.44 0.84
N GLY A 30 -10.32 8.47 1.87
CA GLY A 30 -10.76 8.58 3.24
C GLY A 30 -10.78 7.28 4.02
N ASN A 31 -10.53 6.17 3.36
CA ASN A 31 -10.51 4.87 4.01
C ASN A 31 -9.12 4.52 4.48
N GLU A 32 -9.04 3.72 5.54
CA GLU A 32 -7.77 3.19 5.99
C GLU A 32 -7.66 1.73 5.60
N VAL A 33 -6.44 1.33 5.24
CA VAL A 33 -6.18 -0.07 4.92
C VAL A 33 -4.91 -0.51 5.61
N LEU A 34 -4.80 -1.81 5.83
CA LEU A 34 -3.55 -2.42 6.25
C LEU A 34 -2.79 -2.80 5.00
N ALA A 35 -1.58 -2.29 4.88
CA ALA A 35 -0.78 -2.55 3.69
C ALA A 35 0.54 -3.18 4.09
N HIS A 36 1.01 -4.11 3.29
CA HIS A 36 2.33 -4.65 3.45
C HIS A 36 3.18 -4.23 2.27
N VAL A 37 4.49 -4.31 2.43
CA VAL A 37 5.41 -3.84 1.42
C VAL A 37 5.57 -4.91 0.34
N ALA A 38 5.42 -4.50 -0.92
CA ALA A 38 5.61 -5.43 -2.02
C ALA A 38 7.06 -5.93 -2.05
N GLY A 39 7.24 -7.13 -2.58
CA GLY A 39 8.55 -7.75 -2.59
C GLY A 39 9.60 -6.92 -3.30
N LYS A 40 9.25 -6.28 -4.40
CA LYS A 40 10.26 -5.52 -5.12
C LYS A 40 10.69 -4.27 -4.37
N ILE A 41 9.80 -3.69 -3.56
CA ILE A 41 10.19 -2.54 -2.75
C ILE A 41 11.12 -2.99 -1.62
N ARG A 42 10.81 -4.13 -1.00
CA ARG A 42 11.69 -4.67 0.03
C ARG A 42 13.06 -4.99 -0.53
N LYS A 43 13.08 -5.48 -1.75
CA LYS A 43 14.31 -5.84 -2.41
C LYS A 43 15.23 -4.65 -2.60
N HIS A 44 14.66 -3.48 -2.77
CA HIS A 44 15.43 -2.25 -2.95
C HIS A 44 15.66 -1.51 -1.64
N PHE A 45 15.25 -2.10 -0.52
CA PHE A 45 15.47 -1.51 0.80
C PHE A 45 14.90 -0.12 0.94
N ILE A 46 13.78 0.13 0.28
CA ILE A 46 13.11 1.41 0.40
C ILE A 46 12.47 1.49 1.76
N ARG A 47 12.81 2.54 2.49
CA ARG A 47 12.31 2.72 3.84
C ARG A 47 11.03 3.51 3.80
N ILE A 48 10.02 3.00 4.46
CA ILE A 48 8.71 3.65 4.52
C ILE A 48 8.46 4.06 5.96
N VAL A 49 8.14 5.33 6.16
CA VAL A 49 7.90 5.87 7.50
C VAL A 49 6.57 6.61 7.49
N PRO A 50 5.98 6.82 8.68
CA PRO A 50 4.73 7.61 8.74
C PRO A 50 4.92 8.98 8.10
N GLY A 51 3.92 9.39 7.33
CA GLY A 51 3.97 10.62 6.58
C GLY A 51 4.33 10.45 5.13
N ASP A 52 4.85 9.29 4.75
CA ASP A 52 5.21 9.06 3.35
C ASP A 52 3.95 8.86 2.51
N ARG A 53 4.03 9.38 1.29
CA ARG A 53 3.00 9.11 0.29
C ARG A 53 3.34 7.82 -0.42
N VAL A 54 2.37 6.95 -0.55
CA VAL A 54 2.59 5.65 -1.18
C VAL A 54 1.44 5.35 -2.12
N LYS A 55 1.72 4.46 -3.07
CA LYS A 55 0.68 3.90 -3.92
C LYS A 55 0.43 2.49 -3.46
N VAL A 56 -0.84 2.19 -3.21
CA VAL A 56 -1.26 0.91 -2.66
C VAL A 56 -2.12 0.20 -3.67
N GLU A 57 -1.84 -1.08 -3.86
CA GLU A 57 -2.64 -1.92 -4.72
C GLU A 57 -3.67 -2.65 -3.87
N LEU A 58 -4.93 -2.50 -4.22
CA LEU A 58 -6.03 -3.11 -3.49
C LEU A 58 -6.68 -4.20 -4.32
N SER A 59 -7.15 -5.22 -3.63
CA SER A 59 -7.95 -6.26 -4.28
C SER A 59 -9.43 -5.90 -4.18
N PRO A 60 -10.21 -6.06 -5.23
CA PRO A 60 -11.65 -5.82 -5.13
C PRO A 60 -12.34 -6.79 -4.18
N TYR A 61 -11.66 -7.88 -3.85
CA TYR A 61 -12.23 -8.88 -2.93
C TYR A 61 -12.03 -8.51 -1.48
N ASP A 62 -11.11 -7.61 -1.18
CA ASP A 62 -10.86 -7.22 0.20
C ASP A 62 -10.24 -5.83 0.19
N LEU A 63 -11.07 -4.82 0.34
CA LEU A 63 -10.60 -3.44 0.25
C LEU A 63 -10.01 -2.93 1.55
N THR A 64 -9.93 -3.80 2.57
CA THR A 64 -9.32 -3.40 3.83
C THR A 64 -7.83 -3.73 3.89
N LYS A 65 -7.34 -4.46 2.90
CA LYS A 65 -5.94 -4.85 2.85
C LYS A 65 -5.35 -4.48 1.51
N GLY A 66 -4.08 -4.12 1.51
CA GLY A 66 -3.43 -3.73 0.29
C GLY A 66 -1.97 -4.04 0.32
N ARG A 67 -1.30 -3.66 -0.75
CA ARG A 67 0.11 -3.88 -0.90
C ARG A 67 0.73 -2.58 -1.40
N ILE A 68 1.75 -2.11 -0.68
CA ILE A 68 2.45 -0.91 -1.12
C ILE A 68 3.35 -1.30 -2.29
N ILE A 69 3.08 -0.71 -3.44
CA ILE A 69 3.82 -1.04 -4.65
C ILE A 69 4.72 0.10 -5.09
N TYR A 70 4.58 1.26 -4.47
CA TYR A 70 5.38 2.40 -4.86
C TYR A 70 5.38 3.42 -3.74
N ARG A 71 6.54 4.01 -3.49
CA ARG A 71 6.68 5.07 -2.50
C ARG A 71 6.98 6.37 -3.23
N GLU A 72 6.13 7.36 -3.03
CA GLU A 72 6.34 8.65 -3.66
C GLU A 72 7.27 9.49 -2.80
N ARG A 73 7.95 10.39 -3.46
CA ARG A 73 8.92 11.22 -2.77
C ARG A 73 8.39 12.60 -2.46
#